data_41781825948e06362c75eb0d87d6e4d5
#
_entry.id   41781825948e06362c75eb0d87d6e4d5
#
_cell.length_a   1.000
_cell.length_b   1.000
_cell.length_c   1.000
_cell.angle_alpha   90.00
_cell.angle_beta   90.00
_cell.angle_gamma   90.00
#
_symmetry.space_group_name_H-M   'P 1'
#
loop_
_entity.id
_entity.type
_entity.pdbx_description
1 polymer ?
#
loop_
_entity_poly.entity_id
_entity_poly.type
_entity_poly.pdbx_seq_one_letter_code
_entity_poly.pdbx_strand_id
1 'polypeptide(L)'
;MRGGKHIDTVDANTVSKTDLAEMMIGQNLPTPPKREKNSIDEKSLIINNLTAEEENGRKAFSNINFSINQGEVVGIAGVEGNGQRELAEAILGVYPIESGEIILGDTTINELSTRDRREYGLSFIPEDRQSQGLLMDVSLSENVILGKQSSKKYKTKYHNIKFNEAAVNLSLIHI
;
A
#
# COMPACT_ATOMS: atom_id res chain seq x y z
N MET A 1 21.99 21.58 3.70
CA MET A 1 23.00 21.09 2.75
C MET A 1 22.31 20.41 1.57
N ARG A 2 22.84 20.56 0.34
CA ARG A 2 22.30 19.94 -0.88
C ARG A 2 23.45 19.43 -1.74
N GLY A 3 23.46 18.13 -2.09
CA GLY A 3 24.54 17.51 -2.86
C GLY A 3 25.92 17.67 -2.23
N GLY A 4 26.03 17.58 -0.90
CA GLY A 4 27.28 17.76 -0.15
C GLY A 4 27.75 19.21 0.00
N LYS A 5 27.04 20.20 -0.55
CA LYS A 5 27.40 21.62 -0.46
C LYS A 5 26.56 22.31 0.61
N HIS A 6 27.21 23.21 1.36
CA HIS A 6 26.51 24.16 2.23
C HIS A 6 25.71 25.15 1.37
N ILE A 7 24.43 25.35 1.70
CA ILE A 7 23.52 26.25 0.98
C ILE A 7 23.43 27.56 1.71
N ASP A 8 23.00 27.51 2.97
CA ASP A 8 22.91 28.72 3.81
C ASP A 8 22.87 28.34 5.29
N THR A 9 23.08 29.35 6.14
CA THR A 9 22.88 29.29 7.59
C THR A 9 21.84 30.35 7.95
N VAL A 10 20.68 29.94 8.42
CA VAL A 10 19.53 30.81 8.71
C VAL A 10 19.14 30.73 10.18
N ASP A 11 18.59 31.84 10.71
CA ASP A 11 18.03 31.84 12.05
C ASP A 11 16.71 31.01 12.06
N ALA A 12 16.66 30.02 12.96
CA ALA A 12 15.53 29.12 13.10
C ALA A 12 14.19 29.84 13.44
N ASN A 13 14.27 31.03 14.00
CA ASN A 13 13.07 31.83 14.35
C ASN A 13 12.52 32.62 13.16
N THR A 14 13.29 32.77 12.07
CA THR A 14 12.94 33.60 10.91
C THR A 14 12.50 32.81 9.69
N VAL A 15 12.68 31.47 9.69
CA VAL A 15 12.38 30.60 8.55
C VAL A 15 11.25 29.64 8.85
N SER A 16 10.38 29.44 7.88
CA SER A 16 9.34 28.41 7.94
C SER A 16 9.88 27.03 7.59
N LYS A 17 9.10 25.98 7.94
CA LYS A 17 9.41 24.59 7.51
C LYS A 17 9.46 24.46 5.99
N THR A 18 8.62 25.22 5.28
CA THR A 18 8.57 25.24 3.81
C THR A 18 9.84 25.82 3.22
N ASP A 19 10.31 26.96 3.76
CA ASP A 19 11.56 27.59 3.31
C ASP A 19 12.76 26.65 3.49
N LEU A 20 12.84 25.95 4.63
CA LEU A 20 13.89 24.97 4.87
C LEU A 20 13.83 23.81 3.87
N ALA A 21 12.64 23.31 3.59
CA ALA A 21 12.46 22.23 2.61
C ALA A 21 12.85 22.68 1.19
N GLU A 22 12.49 23.90 0.79
CA GLU A 22 12.89 24.48 -0.49
C GLU A 22 14.41 24.67 -0.60
N MET A 23 15.06 25.12 0.46
CA MET A 23 16.52 25.22 0.52
C MET A 23 17.20 23.84 0.36
N MET A 24 16.60 22.79 0.93
CA MET A 24 17.12 21.42 0.82
C MET A 24 16.94 20.84 -0.59
N ILE A 25 15.79 21.06 -1.21
CA ILE A 25 15.41 20.48 -2.51
C ILE A 25 15.94 21.37 -3.66
N GLY A 26 15.91 22.68 -3.48
CA GLY A 26 16.37 23.66 -4.47
C GLY A 26 15.35 24.08 -5.50
N GLN A 27 14.09 23.78 -5.25
CA GLN A 27 12.93 24.20 -6.07
C GLN A 27 11.73 24.41 -5.15
N ASN A 28 10.78 25.23 -5.61
CA ASN A 28 9.54 25.45 -4.89
C ASN A 28 8.76 24.13 -4.79
N LEU A 29 8.27 23.84 -3.60
CA LEU A 29 7.39 22.68 -3.38
C LEU A 29 6.01 23.01 -3.96
N PRO A 30 5.50 22.21 -4.90
CA PRO A 30 4.13 22.39 -5.36
C PRO A 30 3.17 22.17 -4.19
N THR A 31 2.31 23.14 -3.94
CA THR A 31 1.23 22.98 -2.95
C THR A 31 0.28 21.90 -3.47
N PRO A 32 0.07 20.81 -2.73
CA PRO A 32 -0.88 19.79 -3.15
C PRO A 32 -2.26 20.43 -3.40
N PRO A 33 -2.95 20.07 -4.49
CA PRO A 33 -4.30 20.55 -4.69
C PRO A 33 -5.19 20.14 -3.51
N LYS A 34 -6.00 21.07 -3.00
CA LYS A 34 -7.01 20.74 -1.99
C LYS A 34 -7.94 19.69 -2.60
N ARG A 35 -7.88 18.48 -2.09
CA ARG A 35 -8.88 17.48 -2.42
C ARG A 35 -10.19 17.84 -1.72
N GLU A 36 -11.26 17.91 -2.47
CA GLU A 36 -12.60 17.94 -1.90
C GLU A 36 -12.80 16.61 -1.14
N LYS A 37 -13.42 16.68 0.03
CA LYS A 37 -13.76 15.47 0.79
C LYS A 37 -14.90 14.76 0.04
N ASN A 38 -14.56 13.86 -0.84
CA ASN A 38 -15.50 12.92 -1.46
C ASN A 38 -15.54 11.62 -0.63
N SER A 39 -15.71 11.72 0.68
CA SER A 39 -15.99 10.53 1.48
C SER A 39 -17.45 10.16 1.28
N ILE A 40 -17.70 9.08 0.57
CA ILE A 40 -18.99 8.40 0.59
C ILE A 40 -19.04 7.70 1.96
N ASP A 41 -20.14 7.86 2.68
CA ASP A 41 -20.32 7.24 4.01
C ASP A 41 -20.66 5.74 3.86
N GLU A 42 -19.84 5.06 3.07
CA GLU A 42 -19.91 3.64 2.79
C GLU A 42 -18.57 3.00 3.14
N LYS A 43 -18.58 2.08 4.08
CA LYS A 43 -17.37 1.42 4.56
C LYS A 43 -16.82 0.46 3.50
N SER A 44 -15.58 0.68 3.13
CA SER A 44 -14.85 -0.16 2.17
C SER A 44 -14.09 -1.28 2.88
N LEU A 45 -13.49 -1.00 4.05
CA LEU A 45 -12.78 -1.96 4.87
C LEU A 45 -13.17 -1.77 6.33
N ILE A 46 -13.44 -2.88 7.03
CA ILE A 46 -13.73 -2.87 8.46
C ILE A 46 -12.81 -3.90 9.12
N ILE A 47 -12.15 -3.50 10.19
CA ILE A 47 -11.34 -4.35 11.04
C ILE A 47 -11.98 -4.36 12.43
N ASN A 48 -12.34 -5.55 12.91
CA ASN A 48 -12.98 -5.74 14.21
C ASN A 48 -12.15 -6.65 15.11
N ASN A 49 -11.69 -6.14 16.24
CA ASN A 49 -10.99 -6.89 17.31
C ASN A 49 -9.83 -7.77 16.80
N LEU A 50 -9.14 -7.32 15.75
CA LEU A 50 -8.11 -8.11 15.09
C LEU A 50 -6.88 -8.27 15.99
N THR A 51 -6.45 -9.51 16.18
CA THR A 51 -5.29 -9.88 16.98
C THR A 51 -4.44 -10.90 16.23
N ALA A 52 -3.11 -10.77 16.32
CA ALA A 52 -2.17 -11.73 15.76
C ALA A 52 -0.96 -11.93 16.68
N GLU A 53 -0.39 -13.12 16.61
CA GLU A 53 0.80 -13.52 17.38
C GLU A 53 1.98 -13.80 16.45
N GLU A 54 3.18 -13.50 16.96
CA GLU A 54 4.44 -13.96 16.40
C GLU A 54 4.68 -15.44 16.77
N GLU A 55 5.55 -16.11 16.05
CA GLU A 55 5.92 -17.52 16.33
C GLU A 55 6.46 -17.75 17.77
N ASN A 56 7.01 -16.73 18.39
CA ASN A 56 7.52 -16.77 19.76
C ASN A 56 6.43 -16.60 20.83
N GLY A 57 5.16 -16.47 20.44
CA GLY A 57 4.02 -16.26 21.34
C GLY A 57 3.82 -14.81 21.79
N ARG A 58 4.61 -13.86 21.27
CA ARG A 58 4.41 -12.43 21.51
C ARG A 58 3.30 -11.91 20.62
N LYS A 59 2.49 -10.95 21.09
CA LYS A 59 1.50 -10.28 20.26
C LYS A 59 2.20 -9.36 19.25
N ALA A 60 1.99 -9.62 17.98
CA ALA A 60 2.39 -8.70 16.90
C ALA A 60 1.52 -7.43 16.95
N PHE A 61 0.22 -7.63 17.15
CA PHE A 61 -0.75 -6.56 17.46
C PHE A 61 -1.97 -7.18 18.16
N SER A 62 -2.75 -6.37 18.88
CA SER A 62 -3.88 -6.85 19.69
C SER A 62 -5.05 -5.90 19.65
N ASN A 63 -6.25 -6.47 19.46
CA ASN A 63 -7.52 -5.77 19.54
C ASN A 63 -7.60 -4.52 18.64
N ILE A 64 -7.13 -4.62 17.42
CA ILE A 64 -7.16 -3.54 16.43
C ILE A 64 -8.58 -3.37 15.90
N ASN A 65 -9.06 -2.13 15.96
CA ASN A 65 -10.39 -1.76 15.49
C ASN A 65 -10.32 -0.47 14.69
N PHE A 66 -10.72 -0.49 13.43
CA PHE A 66 -10.93 0.70 12.60
C PHE A 66 -11.75 0.36 11.36
N SER A 67 -12.22 1.40 10.69
CA SER A 67 -12.86 1.26 9.38
C SER A 67 -12.36 2.33 8.42
N ILE A 68 -12.42 2.05 7.13
CA ILE A 68 -12.05 2.95 6.03
C ILE A 68 -13.25 3.08 5.12
N ASN A 69 -13.68 4.32 4.85
CA ASN A 69 -14.77 4.60 3.92
C ASN A 69 -14.26 4.65 2.47
N GLN A 70 -15.15 4.58 1.51
CA GLN A 70 -14.81 4.76 0.10
C GLN A 70 -14.18 6.13 -0.13
N GLY A 71 -13.04 6.16 -0.84
CA GLY A 71 -12.29 7.38 -1.11
C GLY A 71 -11.52 7.97 0.07
N GLU A 72 -11.57 7.32 1.24
CA GLU A 72 -10.81 7.74 2.42
C GLU A 72 -9.36 7.27 2.36
N VAL A 73 -8.47 8.06 2.95
CA VAL A 73 -7.07 7.71 3.18
C VAL A 73 -6.82 7.71 4.68
N VAL A 74 -6.50 6.55 5.23
CA VAL A 74 -6.16 6.37 6.64
C VAL A 74 -4.65 6.17 6.77
N GLY A 75 -4.00 6.98 7.63
CA GLY A 75 -2.59 6.86 7.95
C GLY A 75 -2.40 6.08 9.25
N ILE A 76 -1.56 5.04 9.23
CA ILE A 76 -1.13 4.30 10.41
C ILE A 76 0.30 4.73 10.74
N ALA A 77 0.50 5.35 11.89
CA ALA A 77 1.81 5.78 12.35
C ALA A 77 2.30 4.91 13.52
N GLY A 78 3.58 4.65 13.56
CA GLY A 78 4.22 3.91 14.65
C GLY A 78 5.72 3.82 14.46
N VAL A 79 6.42 3.38 15.50
CA VAL A 79 7.85 3.05 15.43
C VAL A 79 7.98 1.66 14.79
N GLU A 80 9.01 1.45 14.01
CA GLU A 80 9.33 0.16 13.37
C GLU A 80 9.30 -0.99 14.39
N GLY A 81 8.69 -2.12 14.02
CA GLY A 81 8.54 -3.29 14.89
C GLY A 81 7.33 -3.25 15.82
N ASN A 82 6.39 -2.32 15.65
CA ASN A 82 5.15 -2.24 16.44
C ASN A 82 3.92 -2.85 15.75
N GLY A 83 4.11 -3.73 14.77
CA GLY A 83 3.02 -4.51 14.17
C GLY A 83 2.36 -3.91 12.94
N GLN A 84 2.82 -2.75 12.43
CA GLN A 84 2.22 -2.12 11.25
C GLN A 84 2.35 -2.99 10.00
N ARG A 85 3.51 -3.61 9.82
CA ARG A 85 3.79 -4.54 8.73
C ARG A 85 2.92 -5.79 8.85
N GLU A 86 2.90 -6.39 10.01
CA GLU A 86 2.13 -7.60 10.32
C GLU A 86 0.62 -7.35 10.12
N LEU A 87 0.13 -6.17 10.50
CA LEU A 87 -1.26 -5.77 10.27
C LEU A 87 -1.58 -5.70 8.76
N ALA A 88 -0.72 -5.07 7.97
CA ALA A 88 -0.91 -4.98 6.52
C ALA A 88 -0.85 -6.35 5.85
N GLU A 89 0.09 -7.22 6.28
CA GLU A 89 0.23 -8.59 5.80
C GLU A 89 -0.96 -9.48 6.23
N ALA A 90 -1.53 -9.25 7.42
CA ALA A 90 -2.75 -9.94 7.88
C ALA A 90 -3.97 -9.57 7.05
N ILE A 91 -4.13 -8.29 6.72
CA ILE A 91 -5.19 -7.82 5.80
C ILE A 91 -5.02 -8.46 4.42
N LEU A 92 -3.79 -8.61 3.94
CA LEU A 92 -3.49 -9.28 2.68
C LEU A 92 -3.74 -10.80 2.73
N GLY A 93 -3.69 -11.42 3.91
CA GLY A 93 -3.86 -12.85 4.12
C GLY A 93 -2.57 -13.66 4.02
N VAL A 94 -1.41 -13.04 4.23
CA VAL A 94 -0.10 -13.73 4.31
C VAL A 94 0.40 -13.87 5.75
N TYR A 95 -0.10 -13.07 6.68
CA TYR A 95 0.18 -13.21 8.10
C TYR A 95 -1.02 -13.83 8.82
N PRO A 96 -0.82 -14.86 9.67
CA PRO A 96 -1.91 -15.53 10.37
C PRO A 96 -2.53 -14.60 11.43
N ILE A 97 -3.84 -14.65 11.55
CA ILE A 97 -4.59 -13.98 12.62
C ILE A 97 -5.03 -15.00 13.66
N GLU A 98 -5.03 -14.58 14.93
CA GLU A 98 -5.50 -15.39 16.05
C GLU A 98 -7.02 -15.21 16.23
N SER A 99 -7.50 -13.98 16.14
CA SER A 99 -8.90 -13.64 16.34
C SER A 99 -9.28 -12.33 15.66
N GLY A 100 -10.59 -12.08 15.58
CA GLY A 100 -11.16 -10.88 14.97
C GLY A 100 -11.63 -11.09 13.54
N GLU A 101 -12.10 -10.03 12.92
CA GLU A 101 -12.68 -10.06 11.58
C GLU A 101 -12.10 -8.97 10.68
N ILE A 102 -11.94 -9.33 9.41
CA ILE A 102 -11.60 -8.42 8.32
C ILE A 102 -12.74 -8.49 7.31
N ILE A 103 -13.43 -7.37 7.10
CA ILE A 103 -14.57 -7.26 6.19
C ILE A 103 -14.20 -6.31 5.07
N LEU A 104 -14.30 -6.75 3.83
CA LEU A 104 -14.06 -5.95 2.63
C LEU A 104 -15.37 -5.78 1.87
N GLY A 105 -15.88 -4.54 1.81
CA GLY A 105 -17.27 -4.30 1.41
C GLY A 105 -18.24 -5.03 2.34
N ASP A 106 -19.04 -5.97 1.79
CA ASP A 106 -20.00 -6.75 2.55
C ASP A 106 -19.50 -8.19 2.84
N THR A 107 -18.22 -8.49 2.60
CA THR A 107 -17.70 -9.85 2.68
C THR A 107 -16.62 -9.98 3.74
N THR A 108 -16.79 -10.92 4.68
CA THR A 108 -15.71 -11.34 5.59
C THR A 108 -14.66 -12.11 4.80
N ILE A 109 -13.42 -11.66 4.85
CA ILE A 109 -12.32 -12.19 4.01
C ILE A 109 -11.29 -13.02 4.78
N ASN A 110 -11.54 -13.35 6.04
CA ASN A 110 -10.57 -14.07 6.89
C ASN A 110 -10.08 -15.36 6.24
N GLU A 111 -11.00 -16.19 5.75
CA GLU A 111 -10.72 -17.50 5.17
C GLU A 111 -10.34 -17.45 3.68
N LEU A 112 -10.40 -16.27 3.07
CA LEU A 112 -10.07 -16.11 1.66
C LEU A 112 -8.55 -16.13 1.47
N SER A 113 -8.13 -16.85 0.41
CA SER A 113 -6.73 -16.80 -0.02
C SER A 113 -6.32 -15.39 -0.44
N THR A 114 -5.03 -15.08 -0.38
CA THR A 114 -4.47 -13.82 -0.89
C THR A 114 -4.91 -13.51 -2.33
N ARG A 115 -5.04 -14.55 -3.14
CA ARG A 115 -5.53 -14.43 -4.52
C ARG A 115 -6.99 -13.98 -4.55
N ASP A 116 -7.86 -14.63 -3.77
CA ASP A 116 -9.28 -14.30 -3.75
C ASP A 116 -9.49 -12.88 -3.19
N ARG A 117 -8.77 -12.50 -2.13
CA ARG A 117 -8.79 -11.10 -1.62
C ARG A 117 -8.43 -10.08 -2.68
N ARG A 118 -7.45 -10.39 -3.56
CA ARG A 118 -7.10 -9.54 -4.70
C ARG A 118 -8.21 -9.48 -5.76
N GLU A 119 -8.91 -10.57 -5.99
CA GLU A 119 -10.06 -10.61 -6.92
C GLU A 119 -11.23 -9.76 -6.38
N TYR A 120 -11.37 -9.65 -5.06
CA TYR A 120 -12.29 -8.70 -4.39
C TYR A 120 -11.81 -7.23 -4.42
N GLY A 121 -10.65 -6.93 -4.99
CA GLY A 121 -10.16 -5.57 -5.19
C GLY A 121 -9.07 -5.11 -4.20
N LEU A 122 -8.64 -5.98 -3.28
CA LEU A 122 -7.53 -5.65 -2.37
C LEU A 122 -6.21 -5.58 -3.15
N SER A 123 -5.49 -4.48 -2.99
CA SER A 123 -4.14 -4.29 -3.56
C SER A 123 -3.16 -3.95 -2.45
N PHE A 124 -1.93 -4.41 -2.58
CA PHE A 124 -0.88 -4.20 -1.60
C PHE A 124 0.42 -3.76 -2.26
N ILE A 125 1.03 -2.74 -1.69
CA ILE A 125 2.38 -2.28 -2.05
C ILE A 125 3.25 -2.50 -0.82
N PRO A 126 4.21 -3.44 -0.86
CA PRO A 126 5.08 -3.73 0.28
C PRO A 126 6.05 -2.59 0.56
N GLU A 127 6.55 -2.54 1.79
CA GLU A 127 7.58 -1.58 2.22
C GLU A 127 8.87 -1.78 1.41
N ASP A 128 9.39 -2.99 1.37
CA ASP A 128 10.49 -3.35 0.47
C ASP A 128 9.95 -3.77 -0.91
N ARG A 129 9.85 -2.78 -1.79
CA ARG A 129 9.35 -2.97 -3.15
C ARG A 129 10.27 -3.84 -4.01
N GLN A 130 11.59 -3.82 -3.76
CA GLN A 130 12.56 -4.54 -4.57
C GLN A 130 12.52 -6.04 -4.29
N SER A 131 12.49 -6.44 -3.03
CA SER A 131 12.51 -7.85 -2.65
C SER A 131 11.12 -8.50 -2.64
N GLN A 132 10.05 -7.73 -2.38
CA GLN A 132 8.70 -8.25 -2.17
C GLN A 132 7.69 -7.83 -3.23
N GLY A 133 7.95 -6.72 -3.92
CA GLY A 133 6.99 -6.13 -4.86
C GLY A 133 7.34 -6.35 -6.33
N LEU A 134 8.58 -6.71 -6.67
CA LEU A 134 9.07 -6.86 -8.03
C LEU A 134 9.85 -8.16 -8.20
N LEU A 135 9.81 -8.70 -9.40
CA LEU A 135 10.73 -9.74 -9.88
C LEU A 135 11.82 -9.05 -10.71
N MET A 136 13.03 -8.93 -10.13
CA MET A 136 14.10 -8.12 -10.72
C MET A 136 14.68 -8.72 -12.02
N ASP A 137 14.56 -10.04 -12.20
CA ASP A 137 15.10 -10.77 -13.36
C ASP A 137 14.11 -10.86 -14.53
N VAL A 138 12.93 -10.26 -14.44
CA VAL A 138 11.92 -10.27 -15.50
C VAL A 138 11.65 -8.87 -16.04
N SER A 139 11.02 -8.79 -17.20
CA SER A 139 10.72 -7.51 -17.85
C SER A 139 9.71 -6.68 -17.05
N LEU A 140 9.67 -5.38 -17.32
CA LEU A 140 8.69 -4.46 -16.73
C LEU A 140 7.25 -4.87 -17.07
N SER A 141 7.00 -5.36 -18.29
CA SER A 141 5.69 -5.85 -18.72
C SER A 141 5.23 -7.09 -17.93
N GLU A 142 6.14 -7.98 -17.55
CA GLU A 142 5.83 -9.11 -16.69
C GLU A 142 5.52 -8.65 -15.24
N ASN A 143 6.27 -7.69 -14.73
CA ASN A 143 6.02 -7.11 -13.41
C ASN A 143 4.65 -6.41 -13.32
N VAL A 144 4.18 -5.72 -14.37
CA VAL A 144 2.87 -5.04 -14.38
C VAL A 144 1.70 -6.01 -14.21
N ILE A 145 1.84 -7.26 -14.66
CA ILE A 145 0.80 -8.29 -14.52
C ILE A 145 0.99 -9.18 -13.29
N LEU A 146 2.03 -8.92 -12.49
CA LEU A 146 2.29 -9.70 -11.28
C LEU A 146 1.08 -9.70 -10.35
N GLY A 147 0.65 -10.90 -9.94
CA GLY A 147 -0.57 -11.10 -9.15
C GLY A 147 -1.88 -11.09 -9.95
N LYS A 148 -1.84 -10.77 -11.26
CA LYS A 148 -3.01 -10.77 -12.17
C LYS A 148 -2.95 -11.86 -13.24
N GLN A 149 -2.01 -12.79 -13.14
CA GLN A 149 -1.76 -13.83 -14.14
C GLN A 149 -2.97 -14.75 -14.38
N SER A 150 -3.84 -14.87 -13.37
CA SER A 150 -5.06 -15.66 -13.42
C SER A 150 -6.26 -14.93 -14.02
N SER A 151 -6.18 -13.63 -14.19
CA SER A 151 -7.25 -12.81 -14.73
C SER A 151 -7.56 -13.20 -16.17
N LYS A 152 -8.85 -13.29 -16.50
CA LYS A 152 -9.33 -13.54 -17.89
C LYS A 152 -8.76 -12.52 -18.89
N LYS A 153 -8.44 -11.30 -18.44
CA LYS A 153 -7.86 -10.23 -19.26
C LYS A 153 -6.48 -10.61 -19.80
N TYR A 154 -5.68 -11.38 -19.02
CA TYR A 154 -4.31 -11.74 -19.33
C TYR A 154 -4.10 -13.23 -19.67
N LYS A 155 -5.15 -14.06 -19.55
CA LYS A 155 -5.12 -15.48 -19.93
C LYS A 155 -5.56 -15.68 -21.38
N THR A 156 -4.83 -16.57 -22.09
CA THR A 156 -5.27 -17.10 -23.39
C THR A 156 -6.15 -18.32 -23.21
N LYS A 157 -6.85 -18.73 -24.31
CA LYS A 157 -7.63 -19.98 -24.39
C LYS A 157 -6.84 -21.23 -24.00
N TYR A 158 -5.50 -21.21 -24.10
CA TYR A 158 -4.60 -22.33 -23.82
C TYR A 158 -3.85 -22.21 -22.49
N HIS A 159 -4.34 -21.41 -21.56
CA HIS A 159 -3.71 -21.17 -20.24
C HIS A 159 -2.32 -20.52 -20.33
N ASN A 160 -1.84 -20.15 -21.50
CA ASN A 160 -0.63 -19.33 -21.65
C ASN A 160 -0.93 -17.87 -21.32
N ILE A 161 0.01 -17.19 -20.68
CA ILE A 161 -0.12 -15.76 -20.40
C ILE A 161 0.16 -15.02 -21.73
N LYS A 162 -0.86 -14.35 -22.28
CA LYS A 162 -0.66 -13.37 -23.33
C LYS A 162 -0.48 -12.02 -22.68
N PHE A 163 0.69 -11.48 -22.83
CA PHE A 163 0.91 -10.07 -22.60
C PHE A 163 0.09 -9.31 -23.64
N ASN A 164 -1.00 -8.70 -23.22
CA ASN A 164 -1.66 -7.72 -24.06
C ASN A 164 -0.80 -6.46 -23.99
N GLU A 165 0.14 -6.34 -24.95
CA GLU A 165 1.10 -5.24 -25.02
C GLU A 165 0.42 -3.88 -24.96
N ALA A 166 -0.78 -3.72 -25.54
CA ALA A 166 -1.54 -2.49 -25.50
C ALA A 166 -2.05 -2.18 -24.06
N ALA A 167 -2.46 -3.18 -23.29
CA ALA A 167 -2.93 -2.98 -21.92
C ALA A 167 -1.76 -2.69 -20.96
N VAL A 168 -0.60 -3.30 -21.22
CA VAL A 168 0.64 -3.04 -20.47
C VAL A 168 1.16 -1.65 -20.79
N ASN A 169 1.22 -1.25 -22.06
CA ASN A 169 1.66 0.07 -22.46
C ASN A 169 0.77 1.19 -21.90
N LEU A 170 -0.55 1.00 -21.84
CA LEU A 170 -1.47 1.95 -21.20
C LEU A 170 -1.22 2.08 -19.69
N SER A 171 -0.86 0.99 -19.01
CA SER A 171 -0.52 1.05 -17.58
C SER A 171 0.79 1.79 -17.31
N LEU A 172 1.75 1.72 -18.22
CA LEU A 172 3.05 2.39 -18.10
C LEU A 172 3.00 3.90 -18.38
N ILE A 173 2.00 4.38 -19.13
CA ILE A 173 1.83 5.82 -19.44
C ILE A 173 1.24 6.58 -18.24
N HIS A 174 0.64 5.89 -17.26
CA HIS A 174 -0.02 6.49 -16.10
C HIS A 174 0.81 6.41 -14.81
N ILE A 175 2.07 5.96 -14.88
CA ILE A 175 3.06 6.06 -13.82
C ILE A 175 3.94 7.29 -14.07
#